data_affdfda5e8369f4bfcf760767b2d000c
#
_entry.id   affdfda5e8369f4bfcf760767b2d000c
#
_cell.length_a   1.000
_cell.length_b   1.000
_cell.length_c   1.000
_cell.angle_alpha   90.00
_cell.angle_beta   90.00
_cell.angle_gamma   90.00
#
_symmetry.space_group_name_H-M   'P 1'
#
loop_
_entity.id
_entity.type
_entity.pdbx_description
1 polymer ?
#
loop_
_entity_poly.entity_id
_entity_poly.type
_entity_poly.pdbx_seq_one_letter_code
_entity_poly.pdbx_strand_id
1 'polypeptide(L)'
;NGLDETPYVCLRLPTGGGKTVLAAHAVNIAKETWIERDFPLVLWLVPTTTIRKQTVDALKNPRHPYRAALDDAFSGRVRVFDIGDFTQLLPHDLRSNCCVVVGTIQTLRVKDTDGRKVYAHHEMLEPHFTGVPDKMPGLEVIEEGRGAGTIKFSFANLMHLHRPLMIVDEAHKAVTGLSRDMQTRVNPTAIVEFTATPRINSNILHSVSAQELKDEQMIKLPVMLSEHQTWQAAVTGAISKRAELAEDASRERDYIRPIVLFQAQNKDEEVTVAVLKQH
;
A
#
# COMPACT_ATOMS: atom_id res chain seq x y z
N ASN A 1 -4.86 18.69 15.54
CA ASN A 1 -4.65 17.41 14.84
C ASN A 1 -3.18 17.01 14.65
N GLY A 2 -2.20 17.88 14.90
CA GLY A 2 -0.76 17.61 14.74
C GLY A 2 -0.28 17.46 13.29
N LEU A 3 -1.19 17.55 12.30
CA LEU A 3 -0.92 17.44 10.86
C LEU A 3 -1.69 18.51 10.08
N ASP A 4 -2.03 19.62 10.70
CA ASP A 4 -2.88 20.66 10.09
C ASP A 4 -2.21 21.32 8.85
N GLU A 5 -0.88 21.22 8.75
CA GLU A 5 -0.11 21.74 7.61
C GLU A 5 0.24 20.65 6.58
N THR A 6 -0.14 19.39 6.81
CA THR A 6 0.17 18.29 5.89
C THR A 6 -0.97 18.14 4.86
N PRO A 7 -0.72 18.37 3.57
CA PRO A 7 -1.71 18.12 2.53
C PRO A 7 -2.18 16.68 2.55
N TYR A 8 -3.50 16.52 2.51
CA TYR A 8 -4.14 15.22 2.43
C TYR A 8 -5.16 15.23 1.29
N VAL A 9 -5.01 14.32 0.35
CA VAL A 9 -5.93 14.11 -0.76
C VAL A 9 -6.35 12.65 -0.86
N CYS A 10 -7.62 12.43 -1.21
CA CYS A 10 -8.18 11.12 -1.48
C CYS A 10 -8.63 11.04 -2.94
N LEU A 11 -8.22 9.98 -3.63
CA LEU A 11 -8.68 9.64 -4.97
C LEU A 11 -9.58 8.40 -4.86
N ARG A 12 -10.85 8.58 -5.23
CA ARG A 12 -11.82 7.49 -5.21
C ARG A 12 -11.85 6.80 -6.57
N LEU A 13 -11.42 5.53 -6.60
CA LEU A 13 -11.47 4.69 -7.78
C LEU A 13 -11.95 3.28 -7.42
N PRO A 14 -12.79 2.65 -8.26
CA PRO A 14 -13.19 1.26 -8.08
C PRO A 14 -12.00 0.30 -8.11
N THR A 15 -12.22 -0.92 -7.63
CA THR A 15 -11.25 -2.00 -7.80
C THR A 15 -11.06 -2.28 -9.30
N GLY A 16 -9.81 -2.45 -9.73
CA GLY A 16 -9.47 -2.58 -11.15
C GLY A 16 -9.28 -1.24 -11.89
N GLY A 17 -9.60 -0.09 -11.28
CA GLY A 17 -9.46 1.24 -11.91
C GLY A 17 -8.05 1.81 -11.95
N GLY A 18 -7.00 0.98 -11.84
CA GLY A 18 -5.62 1.44 -12.01
C GLY A 18 -5.03 2.19 -10.83
N LYS A 19 -5.59 2.08 -9.60
CA LYS A 19 -5.11 2.80 -8.41
C LYS A 19 -3.59 2.79 -8.25
N THR A 20 -2.97 1.64 -8.40
CA THR A 20 -1.53 1.47 -8.15
C THR A 20 -0.66 2.15 -9.21
N VAL A 21 -1.08 2.17 -10.49
CA VAL A 21 -0.34 2.92 -11.52
C VAL A 21 -0.50 4.43 -11.32
N LEU A 22 -1.70 4.87 -10.95
CA LEU A 22 -1.95 6.28 -10.62
C LEU A 22 -1.13 6.71 -9.40
N ALA A 23 -0.96 5.83 -8.41
CA ALA A 23 -0.13 6.08 -7.25
C ALA A 23 1.35 6.29 -7.65
N ALA A 24 1.87 5.52 -8.61
CA ALA A 24 3.22 5.75 -9.13
C ALA A 24 3.37 7.11 -9.82
N HIS A 25 2.40 7.52 -10.63
CA HIS A 25 2.39 8.85 -11.24
C HIS A 25 2.20 9.98 -10.21
N ALA A 26 1.42 9.75 -9.15
CA ALA A 26 1.21 10.74 -8.09
C ALA A 26 2.51 11.12 -7.37
N VAL A 27 3.51 10.24 -7.34
CA VAL A 27 4.84 10.56 -6.77
C VAL A 27 5.49 11.71 -7.53
N ASN A 28 5.45 11.66 -8.87
CA ASN A 28 6.01 12.75 -9.68
C ASN A 28 5.22 14.05 -9.52
N ILE A 29 3.90 13.96 -9.55
CA ILE A 29 3.02 15.13 -9.38
C ILE A 29 3.28 15.80 -8.03
N ALA A 30 3.36 15.01 -6.94
CA ALA A 30 3.64 15.53 -5.62
C ALA A 30 5.04 16.17 -5.55
N LYS A 31 6.05 15.58 -6.20
CA LYS A 31 7.40 16.16 -6.30
C LYS A 31 7.36 17.54 -6.98
N GLU A 32 6.67 17.66 -8.11
CA GLU A 32 6.65 18.88 -8.91
C GLU A 32 5.80 20.01 -8.28
N THR A 33 4.77 19.64 -7.51
CA THR A 33 3.79 20.61 -7.00
C THR A 33 3.95 20.98 -5.53
N TRP A 34 4.59 20.13 -4.74
CA TRP A 34 4.61 20.31 -3.29
C TRP A 34 5.95 19.97 -2.61
N ILE A 35 6.64 18.90 -3.07
CA ILE A 35 7.85 18.43 -2.42
C ILE A 35 9.05 19.16 -3.02
N GLU A 36 9.69 20.04 -2.24
CA GLU A 36 10.88 20.80 -2.66
C GLU A 36 12.15 19.93 -2.61
N ARG A 37 12.13 18.74 -3.24
CA ARG A 37 13.26 17.80 -3.31
C ARG A 37 13.25 17.08 -4.64
N ASP A 38 14.42 16.95 -5.28
CA ASP A 38 14.57 16.21 -6.54
C ASP A 38 14.24 14.71 -6.37
N PHE A 39 14.55 14.15 -5.21
CA PHE A 39 14.36 12.75 -4.89
C PHE A 39 13.55 12.60 -3.59
N PRO A 40 12.23 12.41 -3.68
CA PRO A 40 11.40 12.19 -2.51
C PRO A 40 11.63 10.81 -1.90
N LEU A 41 11.53 10.71 -0.58
CA LEU A 41 11.29 9.46 0.11
C LEU A 41 9.79 9.18 0.07
N VAL A 42 9.41 7.98 -0.36
CA VAL A 42 8.02 7.52 -0.46
C VAL A 42 7.79 6.38 0.52
N LEU A 43 6.80 6.53 1.40
CA LEU A 43 6.28 5.45 2.22
C LEU A 43 4.96 4.96 1.60
N TRP A 44 5.00 3.78 0.96
CA TRP A 44 3.87 3.19 0.28
C TRP A 44 3.22 2.11 1.13
N LEU A 45 2.03 2.38 1.63
CA LEU A 45 1.30 1.51 2.54
C LEU A 45 0.17 0.77 1.82
N VAL A 46 0.19 -0.55 1.93
CA VAL A 46 -0.80 -1.44 1.33
C VAL A 46 -1.52 -2.26 2.41
N PRO A 47 -2.70 -2.86 2.11
CA PRO A 47 -3.54 -3.47 3.14
C PRO A 47 -3.02 -4.81 3.69
N THR A 48 -2.29 -5.62 2.90
CA THR A 48 -1.89 -6.98 3.28
C THR A 48 -0.45 -7.29 2.92
N THR A 49 0.14 -8.27 3.60
CA THR A 49 1.50 -8.77 3.30
C THR A 49 1.62 -9.34 1.89
N THR A 50 0.58 -10.00 1.38
CA THR A 50 0.58 -10.53 0.01
C THR A 50 0.65 -9.39 -1.01
N ILE A 51 -0.19 -8.37 -0.86
CA ILE A 51 -0.16 -7.19 -1.75
C ILE A 51 1.17 -6.45 -1.62
N ARG A 52 1.73 -6.36 -0.40
CA ARG A 52 3.06 -5.76 -0.20
C ARG A 52 4.13 -6.44 -1.05
N LYS A 53 4.22 -7.77 -1.01
CA LYS A 53 5.18 -8.53 -1.81
C LYS A 53 4.97 -8.30 -3.30
N GLN A 54 3.73 -8.39 -3.78
CA GLN A 54 3.39 -8.13 -5.18
C GLN A 54 3.76 -6.70 -5.61
N THR A 55 3.51 -5.70 -4.76
CA THR A 55 3.85 -4.31 -5.05
C THR A 55 5.37 -4.10 -5.10
N VAL A 56 6.12 -4.70 -4.15
CA VAL A 56 7.59 -4.66 -4.16
C VAL A 56 8.15 -5.29 -5.44
N ASP A 57 7.66 -6.47 -5.80
CA ASP A 57 8.11 -7.19 -7.00
C ASP A 57 7.80 -6.39 -8.28
N ALA A 58 6.60 -5.81 -8.37
CA ALA A 58 6.19 -4.97 -9.48
C ALA A 58 7.07 -3.71 -9.60
N LEU A 59 7.32 -3.01 -8.49
CA LEU A 59 8.16 -1.81 -8.46
C LEU A 59 9.65 -2.09 -8.67
N LYS A 60 10.13 -3.31 -8.36
CA LYS A 60 11.50 -3.75 -8.65
C LYS A 60 11.70 -4.21 -10.10
N ASN A 61 10.63 -4.54 -10.82
CA ASN A 61 10.69 -5.00 -12.20
C ASN A 61 10.71 -3.84 -13.20
N PRO A 62 11.82 -3.57 -13.93
CA PRO A 62 11.91 -2.45 -14.87
C PRO A 62 10.89 -2.48 -16.01
N ARG A 63 10.32 -3.65 -16.32
CA ARG A 63 9.32 -3.82 -17.39
C ARG A 63 7.88 -3.61 -16.88
N HIS A 64 7.70 -3.43 -15.58
CA HIS A 64 6.37 -3.26 -15.00
C HIS A 64 5.91 -1.80 -15.12
N PRO A 65 4.64 -1.51 -15.49
CA PRO A 65 4.14 -0.14 -15.67
C PRO A 65 4.34 0.77 -14.45
N TYR A 66 4.24 0.24 -13.22
CA TYR A 66 4.47 1.02 -12.00
C TYR A 66 5.91 1.50 -11.88
N ARG A 67 6.87 0.63 -12.24
CA ARG A 67 8.28 0.99 -12.24
C ARG A 67 8.59 1.94 -13.38
N ALA A 68 8.09 1.70 -14.57
CA ALA A 68 8.29 2.58 -15.73
C ALA A 68 7.85 4.01 -15.43
N ALA A 69 6.67 4.21 -14.80
CA ALA A 69 6.20 5.54 -14.41
C ALA A 69 7.17 6.28 -13.46
N LEU A 70 7.81 5.56 -12.53
CA LEU A 70 8.82 6.15 -11.66
C LEU A 70 10.15 6.37 -12.38
N ASP A 71 10.58 5.44 -13.22
CA ASP A 71 11.83 5.58 -13.98
C ASP A 71 11.77 6.76 -14.95
N ASP A 72 10.65 6.99 -15.61
CA ASP A 72 10.42 8.15 -16.46
C ASP A 72 10.51 9.46 -15.66
N ALA A 73 9.90 9.50 -14.46
CA ALA A 73 9.90 10.67 -13.61
C ALA A 73 11.26 11.00 -12.99
N PHE A 74 12.06 9.98 -12.69
CA PHE A 74 13.34 10.11 -11.95
C PHE A 74 14.56 9.67 -12.77
N SER A 75 14.43 9.52 -14.09
CA SER A 75 15.52 9.11 -15.00
C SER A 75 16.20 7.81 -14.57
N GLY A 76 15.41 6.82 -14.15
CA GLY A 76 15.87 5.52 -13.67
C GLY A 76 16.46 5.53 -12.26
N ARG A 77 16.59 6.70 -11.61
CA ARG A 77 17.11 6.82 -10.24
C ARG A 77 16.05 6.51 -9.21
N VAL A 78 15.65 5.25 -9.13
CA VAL A 78 14.62 4.74 -8.22
C VAL A 78 15.15 3.53 -7.46
N ARG A 79 15.02 3.53 -6.14
CA ARG A 79 15.31 2.39 -5.27
C ARG A 79 14.07 1.95 -4.52
N VAL A 80 13.82 0.65 -4.49
CA VAL A 80 12.64 0.06 -3.85
C VAL A 80 13.06 -0.88 -2.75
N PHE A 81 12.50 -0.68 -1.56
CA PHE A 81 12.77 -1.45 -0.36
C PHE A 81 11.47 -2.08 0.17
N ASP A 82 11.52 -3.34 0.57
CA ASP A 82 10.51 -3.88 1.47
C ASP A 82 10.73 -3.28 2.85
N ILE A 83 9.67 -2.95 3.58
CA ILE A 83 9.78 -2.41 4.94
C ILE A 83 10.52 -3.38 5.89
N GLY A 84 10.58 -4.68 5.56
CA GLY A 84 11.40 -5.64 6.30
C GLY A 84 12.91 -5.40 6.20
N ASP A 85 13.33 -4.74 5.12
CA ASP A 85 14.73 -4.51 4.75
C ASP A 85 15.15 -3.03 4.90
N PHE A 86 14.42 -2.25 5.69
CA PHE A 86 14.64 -0.80 5.83
C PHE A 86 16.06 -0.43 6.28
N THR A 87 16.78 -1.32 6.96
CA THR A 87 18.18 -1.10 7.37
C THR A 87 19.17 -1.05 6.20
N GLN A 88 18.74 -1.46 4.99
CA GLN A 88 19.54 -1.33 3.78
C GLN A 88 19.43 0.06 3.12
N LEU A 89 18.51 0.89 3.56
CA LEU A 89 18.35 2.28 3.10
C LEU A 89 19.50 3.10 3.68
N LEU A 90 20.32 3.68 2.83
CA LEU A 90 21.49 4.46 3.24
C LEU A 90 21.28 5.96 2.97
N PRO A 91 21.99 6.85 3.70
CA PRO A 91 21.83 8.29 3.51
C PRO A 91 22.09 8.80 2.09
N HIS A 92 23.01 8.16 1.35
CA HIS A 92 23.30 8.53 -0.02
C HIS A 92 22.16 8.15 -0.98
N ASP A 93 21.38 7.10 -0.66
CA ASP A 93 20.23 6.72 -1.47
C ASP A 93 19.18 7.83 -1.49
N LEU A 94 18.91 8.41 -0.32
CA LEU A 94 17.95 9.51 -0.17
C LEU A 94 18.36 10.80 -0.88
N ARG A 95 19.67 10.97 -1.14
CA ARG A 95 20.19 12.15 -1.86
C ARG A 95 20.20 11.98 -3.37
N SER A 96 20.23 10.75 -3.86
CA SER A 96 20.51 10.46 -5.25
C SER A 96 19.42 9.70 -5.97
N ASN A 97 18.41 9.19 -5.23
CA ASN A 97 17.36 8.36 -5.78
C ASN A 97 16.01 8.66 -5.13
N CYS A 98 14.93 8.53 -5.90
CA CYS A 98 13.60 8.36 -5.34
C CYS A 98 13.54 7.02 -4.62
N CYS A 99 13.47 7.03 -3.29
CA CYS A 99 13.44 5.83 -2.47
C CYS A 99 12.01 5.48 -2.09
N VAL A 100 11.54 4.31 -2.50
CA VAL A 100 10.20 3.82 -2.19
C VAL A 100 10.29 2.69 -1.18
N VAL A 101 9.77 2.90 0.02
CA VAL A 101 9.65 1.86 1.06
C VAL A 101 8.21 1.37 1.09
N VAL A 102 7.99 0.08 0.79
CA VAL A 102 6.66 -0.53 0.75
C VAL A 102 6.40 -1.28 2.06
N GLY A 103 5.34 -0.91 2.75
CA GLY A 103 4.93 -1.51 4.02
C GLY A 103 3.45 -1.86 4.07
N THR A 104 3.03 -2.51 5.15
CA THR A 104 1.60 -2.62 5.45
C THR A 104 1.23 -1.59 6.51
N ILE A 105 -0.02 -1.13 6.46
CA ILE A 105 -0.56 -0.20 7.47
C ILE A 105 -0.38 -0.79 8.88
N GLN A 106 -0.59 -2.10 9.04
CA GLN A 106 -0.48 -2.80 10.31
C GLN A 106 0.94 -2.82 10.89
N THR A 107 1.96 -2.76 10.05
CA THR A 107 3.36 -2.74 10.50
C THR A 107 3.66 -1.49 11.31
N LEU A 108 3.09 -0.35 10.94
CA LEU A 108 3.30 0.94 11.59
C LEU A 108 2.19 1.31 12.58
N ARG A 109 0.98 0.81 12.38
CA ARG A 109 -0.20 1.10 13.20
C ARG A 109 -0.28 0.19 14.42
N VAL A 110 0.51 0.48 15.44
CA VAL A 110 0.53 -0.28 16.69
C VAL A 110 0.35 0.66 17.88
N LYS A 111 -0.34 0.18 18.93
CA LYS A 111 -0.51 0.91 20.19
C LYS A 111 0.77 0.80 21.01
N ASP A 112 1.29 -0.41 21.12
CA ASP A 112 2.53 -0.73 21.79
C ASP A 112 3.64 -0.89 20.76
N THR A 113 4.72 -0.11 20.92
CA THR A 113 5.89 -0.11 20.03
C THR A 113 6.97 -1.07 20.48
N ASP A 114 6.89 -1.61 21.70
CA ASP A 114 7.88 -2.52 22.26
C ASP A 114 7.96 -3.83 21.46
N GLY A 115 9.17 -4.30 21.23
CA GLY A 115 9.43 -5.49 20.44
C GLY A 115 9.11 -5.36 18.95
N ARG A 116 8.68 -4.20 18.45
CA ARG A 116 8.39 -3.97 17.04
C ARG A 116 9.62 -3.49 16.29
N LYS A 117 10.05 -4.26 15.30
CA LYS A 117 11.27 -4.00 14.52
C LYS A 117 11.35 -2.56 13.98
N VAL A 118 10.26 -2.00 13.47
CA VAL A 118 10.23 -0.64 12.90
C VAL A 118 10.37 0.48 13.95
N TYR A 119 10.12 0.17 15.22
CA TYR A 119 10.26 1.09 16.36
C TYR A 119 11.48 0.77 17.23
N ALA A 120 12.15 -0.36 16.98
CA ALA A 120 13.35 -0.75 17.70
C ALA A 120 14.55 0.12 17.29
N HIS A 121 15.52 0.24 18.19
CA HIS A 121 16.81 0.85 17.89
C HIS A 121 17.66 -0.05 17.01
N HIS A 122 18.26 0.51 15.95
CA HIS A 122 19.14 -0.20 15.01
C HIS A 122 20.38 0.66 14.74
N GLU A 123 21.53 0.22 15.19
CA GLU A 123 22.79 0.92 14.96
C GLU A 123 23.11 1.18 13.48
N MET A 124 22.63 0.29 12.58
CA MET A 124 22.78 0.47 11.14
C MET A 124 22.14 1.75 10.58
N LEU A 125 21.20 2.35 11.32
CA LEU A 125 20.55 3.60 10.93
C LEU A 125 21.28 4.85 11.48
N GLU A 126 22.28 4.70 12.35
CA GLU A 126 23.07 5.82 12.92
C GLU A 126 23.51 6.85 11.86
N PRO A 127 24.01 6.47 10.67
CA PRO A 127 24.44 7.43 9.67
C PRO A 127 23.38 8.42 9.20
N HIS A 128 22.08 8.11 9.37
CA HIS A 128 20.99 9.01 9.04
C HIS A 128 20.78 10.09 10.07
N PHE A 129 21.26 9.88 11.28
CA PHE A 129 21.08 10.79 12.44
C PHE A 129 22.33 11.62 12.75
N THR A 130 23.35 11.48 11.92
CA THR A 130 24.59 12.28 12.08
C THR A 130 24.30 13.77 11.97
N GLY A 131 24.65 14.52 13.00
CA GLY A 131 24.39 15.96 13.07
C GLY A 131 22.97 16.36 13.48
N VAL A 132 22.10 15.40 13.79
CA VAL A 132 20.77 15.69 14.33
C VAL A 132 20.91 16.02 15.83
N PRO A 133 20.32 17.14 16.33
CA PRO A 133 20.37 17.49 17.74
C PRO A 133 19.68 16.44 18.61
N ASP A 134 20.27 16.07 19.75
CA ASP A 134 19.75 15.04 20.69
C ASP A 134 18.31 15.29 21.18
N LYS A 135 17.84 16.54 21.12
CA LYS A 135 16.49 16.93 21.56
C LYS A 135 15.66 17.50 20.41
N MET A 136 15.70 16.86 19.26
CA MET A 136 14.83 17.24 18.15
C MET A 136 13.36 16.87 18.47
N PRO A 137 12.41 17.84 18.43
CA PRO A 137 11.00 17.56 18.70
C PRO A 137 10.44 16.49 17.76
N GLY A 138 9.63 15.59 18.31
CA GLY A 138 8.95 14.53 17.54
C GLY A 138 9.77 13.26 17.33
N LEU A 139 11.06 13.24 17.65
CA LEU A 139 11.86 12.03 17.64
C LEU A 139 11.79 11.30 18.99
N GLU A 140 11.60 9.99 18.94
CA GLU A 140 11.66 9.11 20.10
C GLU A 140 13.12 8.97 20.58
N VAL A 141 13.31 8.91 21.89
CA VAL A 141 14.60 8.68 22.54
C VAL A 141 14.64 7.29 23.16
N ILE A 142 15.84 6.80 23.45
CA ILE A 142 16.02 5.58 24.24
C ILE A 142 15.61 5.91 25.68
N GLU A 143 14.61 5.20 26.23
CA GLU A 143 14.06 5.49 27.56
C GLU A 143 14.95 4.97 28.68
N GLU A 144 15.50 3.76 28.53
CA GLU A 144 16.25 3.06 29.57
C GLU A 144 17.54 2.41 29.05
N GLY A 145 18.47 2.16 29.94
CA GLY A 145 19.71 1.43 29.66
C GLY A 145 20.82 2.30 29.07
N ARG A 146 21.71 1.64 28.32
CA ARG A 146 22.86 2.32 27.69
C ARG A 146 22.38 3.23 26.57
N GLY A 147 22.66 4.52 26.66
CA GLY A 147 22.22 5.52 25.70
C GLY A 147 20.90 6.19 26.05
N ALA A 148 20.35 6.00 27.28
CA ALA A 148 19.13 6.66 27.71
C ALA A 148 19.21 8.17 27.49
N GLY A 149 18.15 8.76 26.91
CA GLY A 149 18.07 10.17 26.54
C GLY A 149 18.67 10.55 25.19
N THR A 150 19.34 9.63 24.49
CA THR A 150 19.78 9.86 23.10
C THR A 150 18.70 9.44 22.09
N ILE A 151 18.77 9.98 20.86
CA ILE A 151 17.83 9.65 19.79
C ILE A 151 17.84 8.14 19.52
N LYS A 152 16.66 7.56 19.46
CA LYS A 152 16.46 6.15 19.06
C LYS A 152 16.60 6.02 17.56
N PHE A 153 17.60 5.28 17.06
CA PHE A 153 17.81 5.07 15.64
C PHE A 153 16.81 4.03 15.11
N SER A 154 15.55 4.43 15.02
CA SER A 154 14.44 3.59 14.56
C SER A 154 13.99 3.97 13.14
N PHE A 155 13.30 3.03 12.45
CA PHE A 155 12.69 3.34 11.17
C PHE A 155 11.62 4.44 11.30
N ALA A 156 10.86 4.45 12.38
CA ALA A 156 9.85 5.50 12.62
C ALA A 156 10.51 6.88 12.74
N ASN A 157 11.59 7.02 13.51
CA ASN A 157 12.36 8.26 13.61
C ASN A 157 13.01 8.65 12.29
N LEU A 158 13.48 7.66 11.49
CA LEU A 158 14.00 7.90 10.15
C LEU A 158 12.93 8.50 9.23
N MET A 159 11.71 7.96 9.28
CA MET A 159 10.57 8.54 8.53
C MET A 159 10.26 9.95 9.02
N HIS A 160 10.16 10.17 10.33
CA HIS A 160 9.90 11.48 10.92
C HIS A 160 10.90 12.54 10.44
N LEU A 161 12.18 12.20 10.46
CA LEU A 161 13.28 13.10 10.06
C LEU A 161 13.23 13.47 8.58
N HIS A 162 12.95 12.48 7.71
CA HIS A 162 12.98 12.69 6.26
C HIS A 162 11.63 13.07 5.65
N ARG A 163 10.54 13.03 6.43
CA ARG A 163 9.18 13.45 6.02
C ARG A 163 8.77 12.87 4.66
N PRO A 164 8.43 11.57 4.57
CA PRO A 164 8.11 10.95 3.31
C PRO A 164 6.81 11.46 2.69
N LEU A 165 6.69 11.34 1.37
CA LEU A 165 5.38 11.27 0.74
C LEU A 165 4.72 9.95 1.15
N MET A 166 3.55 10.02 1.78
CA MET A 166 2.83 8.82 2.19
C MET A 166 1.74 8.48 1.17
N ILE A 167 1.87 7.32 0.53
CA ILE A 167 0.84 6.75 -0.33
C ILE A 167 0.13 5.65 0.45
N VAL A 168 -1.21 5.69 0.49
CA VAL A 168 -2.03 4.71 1.20
C VAL A 168 -3.01 4.07 0.23
N ASP A 169 -2.81 2.80 -0.06
CA ASP A 169 -3.72 2.01 -0.89
C ASP A 169 -4.75 1.30 0.00
N GLU A 170 -6.02 1.33 -0.43
CA GLU A 170 -7.17 0.76 0.30
C GLU A 170 -7.29 1.28 1.76
N ALA A 171 -7.22 2.58 1.91
CA ALA A 171 -7.16 3.28 3.19
C ALA A 171 -8.40 3.10 4.10
N HIS A 172 -9.52 2.58 3.58
CA HIS A 172 -10.71 2.32 4.38
C HIS A 172 -10.45 1.40 5.59
N LYS A 173 -9.39 0.60 5.56
CA LYS A 173 -8.94 -0.26 6.67
C LYS A 173 -8.11 0.48 7.74
N ALA A 174 -7.85 1.77 7.56
CA ALA A 174 -6.93 2.55 8.39
C ALA A 174 -7.62 3.47 9.42
N VAL A 175 -8.90 3.25 9.78
CA VAL A 175 -9.70 4.19 10.59
C VAL A 175 -9.64 3.91 12.09
N THR A 176 -8.60 4.41 12.77
CA THR A 176 -8.60 4.47 14.24
C THR A 176 -7.72 5.63 14.72
N GLY A 177 -7.82 6.00 16.01
CA GLY A 177 -6.86 6.91 16.66
C GLY A 177 -5.40 6.52 16.41
N LEU A 178 -5.12 5.20 16.37
CA LEU A 178 -3.80 4.65 16.03
C LEU A 178 -3.28 5.06 14.64
N SER A 179 -4.17 5.36 13.68
CA SER A 179 -3.73 5.85 12.37
C SER A 179 -3.23 7.28 12.43
N ARG A 180 -3.80 8.11 13.32
CA ARG A 180 -3.30 9.46 13.57
C ARG A 180 -1.96 9.42 14.28
N ASP A 181 -1.83 8.60 15.32
CA ASP A 181 -0.57 8.42 16.04
C ASP A 181 0.55 7.97 15.10
N MET A 182 0.25 7.01 14.20
CA MET A 182 1.18 6.58 13.17
C MET A 182 1.57 7.74 12.24
N GLN A 183 0.59 8.51 11.75
CA GLN A 183 0.86 9.65 10.86
C GLN A 183 1.70 10.73 11.55
N THR A 184 1.41 11.01 12.81
CA THR A 184 2.20 11.96 13.63
C THR A 184 3.64 11.46 13.82
N ARG A 185 3.82 10.17 14.10
CA ARG A 185 5.16 9.56 14.21
C ARG A 185 5.94 9.58 12.89
N VAL A 186 5.27 9.35 11.77
CA VAL A 186 5.90 9.37 10.43
C VAL A 186 6.16 10.80 9.96
N ASN A 187 5.34 11.78 10.37
CA ASN A 187 5.44 13.19 9.97
C ASN A 187 5.52 13.38 8.45
N PRO A 188 4.54 12.88 7.66
CA PRO A 188 4.65 12.90 6.22
C PRO A 188 4.62 14.34 5.65
N THR A 189 5.27 14.56 4.52
CA THR A 189 5.20 15.84 3.80
C THR A 189 3.87 16.04 3.09
N ALA A 190 3.24 14.94 2.63
CA ALA A 190 1.89 14.89 2.09
C ALA A 190 1.34 13.46 2.17
N ILE A 191 0.02 13.31 2.11
CA ILE A 191 -0.67 12.04 2.12
C ILE A 191 -1.57 11.93 0.90
N VAL A 192 -1.37 10.89 0.08
CA VAL A 192 -2.22 10.56 -1.06
C VAL A 192 -2.88 9.21 -0.82
N GLU A 193 -4.19 9.22 -0.70
CA GLU A 193 -5.01 8.04 -0.40
C GLU A 193 -5.74 7.56 -1.65
N PHE A 194 -5.67 6.27 -1.92
CA PHE A 194 -6.41 5.62 -3.01
C PHE A 194 -7.39 4.61 -2.40
N THR A 195 -8.69 4.75 -2.70
CA THR A 195 -9.70 3.83 -2.17
C THR A 195 -10.94 3.76 -3.05
N ALA A 196 -11.61 2.61 -3.05
CA ALA A 196 -12.93 2.47 -3.66
C ALA A 196 -14.04 2.99 -2.73
N THR A 197 -13.81 2.97 -1.42
CA THR A 197 -14.78 3.29 -0.37
C THR A 197 -14.21 4.35 0.57
N PRO A 198 -14.19 5.64 0.16
CA PRO A 198 -13.70 6.72 1.00
C PRO A 198 -14.58 6.88 2.24
N ARG A 199 -14.01 7.45 3.29
CA ARG A 199 -14.73 7.79 4.52
C ARG A 199 -15.55 9.06 4.34
N ILE A 200 -16.50 9.28 5.25
CA ILE A 200 -17.35 10.48 5.27
C ILE A 200 -16.53 11.77 5.29
N ASN A 201 -15.37 11.76 5.98
CA ASN A 201 -14.51 12.94 6.15
C ASN A 201 -13.24 12.90 5.25
N SER A 202 -13.21 12.05 4.22
CA SER A 202 -12.10 12.05 3.27
C SER A 202 -12.16 13.29 2.37
N ASN A 203 -11.04 13.96 2.19
CA ASN A 203 -10.91 15.03 1.21
C ASN A 203 -10.79 14.44 -0.20
N ILE A 204 -11.95 14.15 -0.82
CA ILE A 204 -12.02 13.52 -2.14
C ILE A 204 -11.72 14.59 -3.20
N LEU A 205 -10.51 14.53 -3.75
CA LEU A 205 -10.10 15.42 -4.83
C LEU A 205 -10.72 15.03 -6.17
N HIS A 206 -10.81 13.74 -6.43
CA HIS A 206 -11.39 13.20 -7.65
C HIS A 206 -12.07 11.85 -7.39
N SER A 207 -13.16 11.59 -8.12
CA SER A 207 -13.93 10.36 -8.00
C SER A 207 -14.26 9.82 -9.37
N VAL A 208 -13.91 8.56 -9.62
CA VAL A 208 -14.29 7.82 -10.83
C VAL A 208 -15.26 6.72 -10.44
N SER A 209 -16.38 6.62 -11.15
CA SER A 209 -17.39 5.57 -10.93
C SER A 209 -17.04 4.29 -11.70
N ALA A 210 -17.67 3.18 -11.31
CA ALA A 210 -17.54 1.93 -12.07
C ALA A 210 -18.17 2.05 -13.47
N GLN A 211 -19.19 2.91 -13.63
CA GLN A 211 -19.83 3.14 -14.93
C GLN A 211 -18.88 3.86 -15.89
N GLU A 212 -18.19 4.91 -15.44
CA GLU A 212 -17.18 5.60 -16.26
C GLU A 212 -16.06 4.67 -16.70
N LEU A 213 -15.55 3.81 -15.80
CA LEU A 213 -14.53 2.81 -16.16
C LEU A 213 -15.06 1.75 -17.14
N LYS A 214 -16.36 1.43 -17.06
CA LYS A 214 -17.00 0.54 -18.03
C LYS A 214 -17.08 1.18 -19.40
N ASP A 215 -17.52 2.42 -19.46
CA ASP A 215 -17.69 3.15 -20.73
C ASP A 215 -16.34 3.33 -21.43
N GLU A 216 -15.26 3.48 -20.67
CA GLU A 216 -13.87 3.50 -21.14
C GLU A 216 -13.27 2.09 -21.37
N GLN A 217 -14.04 1.03 -21.24
CA GLN A 217 -13.59 -0.36 -21.39
C GLN A 217 -12.43 -0.79 -20.47
N MET A 218 -12.24 -0.10 -19.36
CA MET A 218 -11.15 -0.35 -18.39
C MET A 218 -11.46 -1.47 -17.42
N ILE A 219 -12.73 -1.80 -17.20
CA ILE A 219 -13.14 -2.91 -16.33
C ILE A 219 -13.90 -3.98 -17.11
N LYS A 220 -13.67 -5.22 -16.69
CA LYS A 220 -14.35 -6.38 -17.29
C LYS A 220 -15.80 -6.41 -16.83
N LEU A 221 -16.72 -6.22 -17.76
CA LEU A 221 -18.15 -6.35 -17.56
C LEU A 221 -18.73 -7.14 -18.73
N PRO A 222 -19.86 -7.82 -18.56
CA PRO A 222 -20.79 -7.75 -17.43
C PRO A 222 -20.38 -8.60 -16.23
N VAL A 223 -20.75 -8.14 -15.01
CA VAL A 223 -20.81 -8.98 -13.82
C VAL A 223 -22.22 -9.53 -13.75
N MET A 224 -22.38 -10.84 -13.85
CA MET A 224 -23.67 -11.51 -13.71
C MET A 224 -23.78 -12.06 -12.29
N LEU A 225 -24.81 -11.63 -11.56
CA LEU A 225 -25.13 -12.15 -10.24
C LEU A 225 -26.24 -13.22 -10.40
N SER A 226 -26.03 -14.38 -9.78
CA SER A 226 -27.04 -15.42 -9.67
C SER A 226 -27.25 -15.81 -8.21
N GLU A 227 -28.48 -15.96 -7.79
CA GLU A 227 -28.84 -16.46 -6.48
C GLU A 227 -29.27 -17.91 -6.57
N HIS A 228 -28.92 -18.69 -5.55
CA HIS A 228 -29.25 -20.11 -5.43
C HIS A 228 -29.82 -20.40 -4.06
N GLN A 229 -30.80 -21.30 -3.97
CA GLN A 229 -31.46 -21.67 -2.72
C GLN A 229 -30.53 -22.43 -1.77
N THR A 230 -29.52 -23.12 -2.29
CA THR A 230 -28.56 -23.90 -1.52
C THR A 230 -27.15 -23.65 -2.00
N TRP A 231 -26.17 -23.81 -1.12
CA TRP A 231 -24.77 -23.66 -1.48
C TRP A 231 -24.31 -24.74 -2.51
N GLN A 232 -24.89 -25.96 -2.45
CA GLN A 232 -24.61 -27.02 -3.41
C GLN A 232 -25.05 -26.61 -4.83
N ALA A 233 -26.24 -26.02 -4.94
CA ALA A 233 -26.74 -25.52 -6.21
C ALA A 233 -25.84 -24.37 -6.75
N ALA A 234 -25.34 -23.52 -5.87
CA ALA A 234 -24.39 -22.45 -6.24
C ALA A 234 -23.07 -23.03 -6.77
N VAL A 235 -22.50 -24.03 -6.09
CA VAL A 235 -21.27 -24.72 -6.52
C VAL A 235 -21.47 -25.40 -7.89
N THR A 236 -22.55 -26.16 -8.06
CA THR A 236 -22.86 -26.84 -9.31
C THR A 236 -23.08 -25.84 -10.46
N GLY A 237 -23.83 -24.75 -10.20
CA GLY A 237 -24.04 -23.68 -11.16
C GLY A 237 -22.73 -22.99 -11.59
N ALA A 238 -21.84 -22.74 -10.66
CA ALA A 238 -20.54 -22.13 -10.94
C ALA A 238 -19.63 -23.06 -11.77
N ILE A 239 -19.63 -24.37 -11.48
CA ILE A 239 -18.88 -25.37 -12.26
C ILE A 239 -19.43 -25.48 -13.67
N SER A 240 -20.76 -25.51 -13.84
CA SER A 240 -21.42 -25.55 -15.15
C SER A 240 -21.09 -24.29 -15.96
N LYS A 241 -21.16 -23.12 -15.34
CA LYS A 241 -20.80 -21.84 -16.01
C LYS A 241 -19.33 -21.78 -16.40
N ARG A 242 -18.44 -22.30 -15.58
CA ARG A 242 -17.02 -22.43 -15.94
C ARG A 242 -16.83 -23.35 -17.16
N ALA A 243 -17.57 -24.45 -17.26
CA ALA A 243 -17.48 -25.38 -18.39
C ALA A 243 -17.96 -24.71 -19.70
N GLU A 244 -19.09 -24.00 -19.66
CA GLU A 244 -19.59 -23.17 -20.75
C GLU A 244 -18.54 -22.15 -21.21
N LEU A 245 -17.98 -21.39 -20.31
CA LEU A 245 -16.93 -20.41 -20.61
C LEU A 245 -15.66 -21.07 -21.16
N ALA A 246 -15.34 -22.31 -20.76
CA ALA A 246 -14.19 -23.02 -21.30
C ALA A 246 -14.42 -23.48 -22.74
N GLU A 247 -15.66 -23.83 -23.09
CA GLU A 247 -16.04 -24.13 -24.49
C GLU A 247 -15.94 -22.87 -25.36
N ASP A 248 -16.47 -21.73 -24.89
CA ASP A 248 -16.35 -20.44 -25.60
C ASP A 248 -14.88 -20.04 -25.78
N ALA A 249 -14.09 -20.14 -24.69
CA ALA A 249 -12.66 -19.82 -24.71
C ALA A 249 -11.85 -20.69 -25.70
N SER A 250 -12.30 -21.93 -25.96
CA SER A 250 -11.65 -22.84 -26.94
C SER A 250 -11.74 -22.34 -28.38
N ARG A 251 -12.67 -21.41 -28.67
CA ARG A 251 -12.88 -20.82 -30.01
C ARG A 251 -12.06 -19.54 -30.22
N GLU A 252 -11.45 -19.03 -29.15
CA GLU A 252 -10.62 -17.80 -29.20
C GLU A 252 -9.20 -18.14 -29.70
N ARG A 253 -8.53 -17.11 -30.25
CA ARG A 253 -7.12 -17.24 -30.70
C ARG A 253 -6.14 -17.31 -29.55
N ASP A 254 -6.44 -16.59 -28.45
CA ASP A 254 -5.60 -16.51 -27.28
C ASP A 254 -5.97 -17.63 -26.29
N TYR A 255 -4.96 -18.15 -25.59
CA TYR A 255 -5.21 -19.13 -24.55
C TYR A 255 -5.91 -18.49 -23.35
N ILE A 256 -7.20 -18.78 -23.18
CA ILE A 256 -8.03 -18.33 -22.07
C ILE A 256 -8.42 -19.54 -21.22
N ARG A 257 -8.12 -19.51 -19.94
CA ARG A 257 -8.49 -20.56 -18.98
C ARG A 257 -9.46 -20.01 -17.94
N PRO A 258 -10.77 -20.27 -18.05
CA PRO A 258 -11.74 -19.93 -17.02
C PRO A 258 -11.45 -20.67 -15.72
N ILE A 259 -11.51 -19.95 -14.60
CA ILE A 259 -11.33 -20.49 -13.24
C ILE A 259 -12.56 -20.20 -12.41
N VAL A 260 -12.83 -21.06 -11.42
CA VAL A 260 -13.82 -20.81 -10.38
C VAL A 260 -13.11 -20.58 -9.05
N LEU A 261 -13.52 -19.56 -8.35
CA LEU A 261 -13.07 -19.29 -6.96
C LEU A 261 -14.24 -19.51 -6.02
N PHE A 262 -14.09 -20.44 -5.08
CA PHE A 262 -15.04 -20.64 -4.01
C PHE A 262 -14.51 -19.99 -2.72
N GLN A 263 -15.34 -19.14 -2.12
CA GLN A 263 -15.07 -18.55 -0.82
C GLN A 263 -15.92 -19.28 0.22
N ALA A 264 -15.27 -20.02 1.09
CA ALA A 264 -15.91 -20.73 2.20
C ALA A 264 -16.08 -19.81 3.42
N GLN A 265 -16.98 -20.23 4.30
CA GLN A 265 -17.16 -19.64 5.62
C GLN A 265 -16.00 -20.01 6.57
N ASN A 266 -15.98 -19.41 7.77
CA ASN A 266 -14.98 -19.70 8.80
C ASN A 266 -15.11 -21.16 9.32
N LYS A 267 -14.08 -21.61 10.07
CA LYS A 267 -13.99 -23.00 10.53
C LYS A 267 -15.17 -23.49 11.40
N ASP A 268 -15.82 -22.57 12.08
CA ASP A 268 -16.91 -22.87 13.03
C ASP A 268 -18.31 -22.67 12.41
N GLU A 269 -18.40 -22.51 11.09
CA GLU A 269 -19.63 -22.31 10.34
C GLU A 269 -19.99 -23.54 9.49
N GLU A 270 -21.18 -23.50 8.85
CA GLU A 270 -21.75 -24.65 8.14
C GLU A 270 -20.95 -25.04 6.87
N VAL A 271 -20.55 -24.04 6.07
CA VAL A 271 -19.92 -24.28 4.75
C VAL A 271 -18.43 -23.95 4.80
N THR A 272 -17.65 -24.83 5.37
CA THR A 272 -16.20 -24.68 5.49
C THR A 272 -15.45 -25.14 4.22
N VAL A 273 -14.16 -24.81 4.15
CA VAL A 273 -13.27 -25.33 3.07
C VAL A 273 -13.26 -26.86 3.01
N ALA A 274 -13.34 -27.55 4.17
CA ALA A 274 -13.36 -29.01 4.22
C ALA A 274 -14.64 -29.57 3.58
N VAL A 275 -15.79 -28.97 3.88
CA VAL A 275 -17.09 -29.34 3.29
C VAL A 275 -17.10 -29.13 1.78
N LEU A 276 -16.60 -27.97 1.31
CA LEU A 276 -16.52 -27.69 -0.14
C LEU A 276 -15.59 -28.65 -0.89
N LYS A 277 -14.54 -29.17 -0.27
CA LYS A 277 -13.62 -30.14 -0.90
C LYS A 277 -14.19 -31.56 -0.98
N GLN A 278 -15.20 -31.89 -0.18
CA GLN A 278 -15.84 -33.20 -0.17
C GLN A 278 -17.02 -33.30 -1.17
N HIS A 279 -17.56 -32.15 -1.59
CA HIS A 279 -18.63 -32.04 -2.57
C HIS A 279 -18.09 -32.02 -4.00
#